data_c54a9b8e7264c9b0980492f0c3485bf3
#
_entry.id   c54a9b8e7264c9b0980492f0c3485bf3
#
_cell.length_a   1.000
_cell.length_b   1.000
_cell.length_c   1.000
_cell.angle_alpha   90.00
_cell.angle_beta   90.00
_cell.angle_gamma   90.00
#
_symmetry.space_group_name_H-M   'P 1'
#
loop_
_entity.id
_entity.type
_entity.pdbx_description
1 polymer ?
#
loop_
_entity_poly.entity_id
_entity_poly.type
_entity_poly.pdbx_seq_one_letter_code
_entity_poly.pdbx_strand_id
1 'polypeptide(L)'
;MLYVGGVSFFALLAVFPAVALIIAFFKVVLNTGVGLEQAEALIEVVPHAARGLFQSEVERLIEAPFHKISAQSAVALIVGAYAAHRGFKAVLAGLTFIHDETDQHGFFRFNLLAFIVAICAFVLMTVVSGAVLTIRLMHETQETETLEGLGLDSEWMWAFAGLVIGLTLLYRFAMAHSKRVPWRASIGGGVGAAILLALASWACAVYVDQVVELGATYGSVGAVVVFLIWLSWNVNAVFFGGALATEIEIALHEYRRANDFAEAESEADLSLSEPRHFW
;
A
#
# COMPACT_ATOMS: atom_id res chain seq x y z
N MET A 1 10.23 8.47 13.13
CA MET A 1 9.32 8.09 14.24
C MET A 1 8.00 8.88 14.23
N LEU A 2 8.01 10.21 14.14
CA LEU A 2 6.78 11.03 14.19
C LEU A 2 5.77 10.70 13.06
N TYR A 3 6.24 10.58 11.82
CA TYR A 3 5.38 10.25 10.68
C TYR A 3 4.77 8.86 10.79
N VAL A 4 5.53 7.87 11.25
CA VAL A 4 5.03 6.49 11.44
C VAL A 4 3.86 6.44 12.41
N GLY A 5 3.99 7.08 13.58
CA GLY A 5 2.92 7.14 14.57
C GLY A 5 1.67 7.84 14.03
N GLY A 6 1.84 8.96 13.32
CA GLY A 6 0.74 9.69 12.71
C GLY A 6 0.00 8.86 11.64
N VAL A 7 0.73 8.19 10.74
CA VAL A 7 0.15 7.31 9.72
C VAL A 7 -0.60 6.14 10.37
N SER A 8 0.03 5.46 11.34
CA SER A 8 -0.59 4.30 12.01
C SER A 8 -1.86 4.68 12.76
N PHE A 9 -1.88 5.84 13.41
CA PHE A 9 -3.08 6.35 14.08
C PHE A 9 -4.22 6.65 13.12
N PHE A 10 -3.95 7.37 12.03
CA PHE A 10 -4.98 7.67 11.05
C PHE A 10 -5.41 6.43 10.26
N ALA A 11 -4.51 5.48 10.02
CA ALA A 11 -4.85 4.19 9.42
C ALA A 11 -5.80 3.39 10.31
N LEU A 12 -5.56 3.33 11.63
CA LEU A 12 -6.47 2.71 12.58
C LEU A 12 -7.88 3.30 12.49
N LEU A 13 -8.00 4.64 12.44
CA LEU A 13 -9.31 5.32 12.33
C LEU A 13 -9.99 5.10 10.97
N ALA A 14 -9.20 4.93 9.91
CA ALA A 14 -9.72 4.81 8.54
C ALA A 14 -10.10 3.38 8.17
N VAL A 15 -9.52 2.36 8.79
CA VAL A 15 -9.65 0.97 8.36
C VAL A 15 -11.08 0.46 8.44
N PHE A 16 -11.81 0.74 9.51
CA PHE A 16 -13.20 0.29 9.65
C PHE A 16 -14.14 0.90 8.60
N PRO A 17 -14.16 2.23 8.38
CA PRO A 17 -14.91 2.83 7.30
C PRO A 17 -14.48 2.36 5.90
N ALA A 18 -13.19 2.09 5.68
CA ALA A 18 -12.70 1.57 4.41
C ALA A 18 -13.22 0.16 4.12
N VAL A 19 -13.16 -0.73 5.11
CA VAL A 19 -13.73 -2.08 5.02
C VAL A 19 -15.25 -2.01 4.77
N ALA A 20 -15.94 -1.13 5.49
CA ALA A 20 -17.39 -0.92 5.30
C ALA A 20 -17.74 -0.49 3.88
N LEU A 21 -16.94 0.41 3.29
CA LEU A 21 -17.14 0.87 1.91
C LEU A 21 -16.86 -0.24 0.89
N ILE A 22 -15.84 -1.06 1.09
CA ILE A 22 -15.52 -2.20 0.22
C ILE A 22 -16.67 -3.22 0.25
N ILE A 23 -17.13 -3.61 1.43
CA ILE A 23 -18.26 -4.54 1.59
C ILE A 23 -19.52 -3.96 0.94
N ALA A 24 -19.80 -2.66 1.17
CA ALA A 24 -20.95 -1.99 0.56
C ALA A 24 -20.86 -1.99 -0.97
N PHE A 25 -19.68 -1.73 -1.53
CA PHE A 25 -19.44 -1.75 -2.97
C PHE A 25 -19.74 -3.14 -3.56
N PHE A 26 -19.20 -4.23 -2.98
CA PHE A 26 -19.43 -5.58 -3.47
C PHE A 26 -20.88 -6.01 -3.32
N LYS A 27 -21.55 -5.65 -2.23
CA LYS A 27 -23.00 -5.89 -2.06
C LYS A 27 -23.84 -5.24 -3.18
N VAL A 28 -23.48 -4.00 -3.58
CA VAL A 28 -24.20 -3.28 -4.65
C VAL A 28 -23.95 -3.90 -6.01
N VAL A 29 -22.68 -4.23 -6.31
CA VAL A 29 -22.27 -4.69 -7.64
C VAL A 29 -22.70 -6.13 -7.91
N LEU A 30 -22.55 -7.01 -6.92
CA LEU A 30 -22.78 -8.45 -7.11
C LEU A 30 -24.18 -8.91 -6.72
N ASN A 31 -24.94 -8.07 -5.99
CA ASN A 31 -26.31 -8.38 -5.52
C ASN A 31 -26.45 -9.76 -4.85
N THR A 32 -25.39 -10.27 -4.24
CA THR A 32 -25.27 -11.61 -3.65
C THR A 32 -24.70 -11.55 -2.25
N GLY A 33 -24.80 -12.65 -1.48
CA GLY A 33 -24.24 -12.80 -0.13
C GLY A 33 -22.70 -12.78 -0.04
N VAL A 34 -22.01 -12.47 -1.13
CA VAL A 34 -20.56 -12.47 -1.31
C VAL A 34 -19.81 -11.50 -0.38
N GLY A 35 -20.52 -10.59 0.30
CA GLY A 35 -19.92 -9.68 1.26
C GLY A 35 -19.24 -10.36 2.45
N LEU A 36 -19.64 -11.59 2.78
CA LEU A 36 -19.07 -12.37 3.89
C LEU A 36 -17.68 -12.89 3.54
N GLU A 37 -17.51 -13.50 2.37
CA GLU A 37 -16.23 -14.04 1.90
C GLU A 37 -15.17 -12.96 1.70
N GLN A 38 -15.59 -11.78 1.21
CA GLN A 38 -14.71 -10.61 1.10
C GLN A 38 -14.23 -10.11 2.45
N ALA A 39 -15.13 -10.10 3.41
CA ALA A 39 -14.83 -9.69 4.76
C ALA A 39 -13.87 -10.66 5.45
N GLU A 40 -14.05 -11.96 5.24
CA GLU A 40 -13.15 -13.00 5.77
C GLU A 40 -11.76 -12.86 5.17
N ALA A 41 -11.64 -12.65 3.85
CA ALA A 41 -10.36 -12.44 3.19
C ALA A 41 -9.60 -11.20 3.74
N LEU A 42 -10.32 -10.10 4.03
CA LEU A 42 -9.74 -8.92 4.63
C LEU A 42 -9.30 -9.14 6.09
N ILE A 43 -10.06 -9.93 6.84
CA ILE A 43 -9.73 -10.28 8.24
C ILE A 43 -8.52 -11.20 8.32
N GLU A 44 -8.29 -12.07 7.33
CA GLU A 44 -7.13 -12.97 7.31
C GLU A 44 -5.77 -12.23 7.27
N VAL A 45 -5.72 -11.05 6.67
CA VAL A 45 -4.51 -10.22 6.62
C VAL A 45 -4.18 -9.62 8.00
N VAL A 46 -5.17 -9.50 8.88
CA VAL A 46 -5.02 -8.90 10.23
C VAL A 46 -4.45 -9.94 11.21
N PRO A 47 -3.51 -9.54 12.11
CA PRO A 47 -3.00 -10.44 13.16
C PRO A 47 -4.11 -11.09 13.97
N HIS A 48 -3.96 -12.38 14.29
CA HIS A 48 -4.97 -13.20 14.98
C HIS A 48 -5.55 -12.53 16.22
N ALA A 49 -4.71 -11.90 17.06
CA ALA A 49 -5.14 -11.22 18.26
C ALA A 49 -6.05 -10.00 18.02
N ALA A 50 -6.03 -9.42 16.81
CA ALA A 50 -6.87 -8.27 16.46
C ALA A 50 -8.11 -8.64 15.66
N ARG A 51 -8.22 -9.88 15.16
CA ARG A 51 -9.34 -10.32 14.28
C ARG A 51 -10.70 -10.16 14.93
N GLY A 52 -10.81 -10.42 16.24
CA GLY A 52 -12.07 -10.28 16.97
C GLY A 52 -12.66 -8.86 16.96
N LEU A 53 -11.81 -7.81 16.82
CA LEU A 53 -12.28 -6.43 16.65
C LEU A 53 -12.99 -6.22 15.32
N PHE A 54 -12.58 -6.94 14.30
CA PHE A 54 -13.10 -6.81 12.94
C PHE A 54 -14.32 -7.70 12.71
N GLN A 55 -14.32 -8.91 13.23
CA GLN A 55 -15.42 -9.87 13.03
C GLN A 55 -16.78 -9.32 13.43
N SER A 56 -16.91 -8.81 14.65
CA SER A 56 -18.17 -8.27 15.13
C SER A 56 -18.67 -7.06 14.33
N GLU A 57 -17.77 -6.23 13.83
CA GLU A 57 -18.14 -5.06 13.03
C GLU A 57 -18.48 -5.43 11.60
N VAL A 58 -17.80 -6.41 11.04
CA VAL A 58 -18.05 -6.94 9.71
C VAL A 58 -19.41 -7.67 9.67
N GLU A 59 -19.71 -8.54 10.63
CA GLU A 59 -21.00 -9.20 10.75
C GLU A 59 -22.14 -8.18 10.81
N ARG A 60 -21.98 -7.15 11.62
CA ARG A 60 -22.94 -6.03 11.73
C ARG A 60 -23.15 -5.31 10.39
N LEU A 61 -22.08 -5.08 9.62
CA LEU A 61 -22.15 -4.42 8.32
C LEU A 61 -22.83 -5.30 7.25
N ILE A 62 -22.63 -6.62 7.33
CA ILE A 62 -23.24 -7.58 6.41
C ILE A 62 -24.74 -7.66 6.65
N GLU A 63 -25.19 -7.70 7.90
CA GLU A 63 -26.59 -7.77 8.27
C GLU A 63 -27.37 -6.47 8.06
N ALA A 64 -26.67 -5.32 8.04
CA ALA A 64 -27.30 -4.02 7.90
C ALA A 64 -28.04 -3.85 6.57
N PRO A 65 -29.33 -3.48 6.55
CA PRO A 65 -30.06 -3.23 5.32
C PRO A 65 -29.60 -1.96 4.63
N PHE A 66 -29.32 -2.02 3.33
CA PHE A 66 -28.75 -0.96 2.50
C PHE A 66 -29.49 0.39 2.56
N HIS A 67 -30.82 0.35 2.71
CA HIS A 67 -31.67 1.56 2.65
C HIS A 67 -31.82 2.27 4.00
N LYS A 68 -31.15 1.80 5.05
CA LYS A 68 -31.12 2.48 6.36
C LYS A 68 -29.71 3.01 6.65
N ILE A 69 -29.24 3.95 5.84
CA ILE A 69 -28.06 4.75 6.23
C ILE A 69 -28.50 5.60 7.41
N SER A 70 -28.15 5.16 8.61
CA SER A 70 -28.39 5.97 9.81
C SER A 70 -27.46 7.20 9.80
N ALA A 71 -27.88 8.27 10.45
CA ALA A 71 -27.02 9.44 10.65
C ALA A 71 -25.65 9.06 11.24
N GLN A 72 -25.63 8.06 12.11
CA GLN A 72 -24.43 7.49 12.72
C GLN A 72 -23.48 6.88 11.67
N SER A 73 -24.01 6.12 10.71
CA SER A 73 -23.23 5.53 9.62
C SER A 73 -22.63 6.61 8.70
N ALA A 74 -23.40 7.64 8.40
CA ALA A 74 -22.93 8.78 7.63
C ALA A 74 -21.76 9.53 8.34
N VAL A 75 -21.90 9.77 9.64
CA VAL A 75 -20.84 10.37 10.45
C VAL A 75 -19.58 9.48 10.46
N ALA A 76 -19.73 8.17 10.64
CA ALA A 76 -18.59 7.23 10.62
C ALA A 76 -17.86 7.26 9.27
N LEU A 77 -18.58 7.31 8.14
CA LEU A 77 -17.98 7.43 6.81
C LEU A 77 -17.23 8.76 6.62
N ILE A 78 -17.79 9.87 7.08
CA ILE A 78 -17.12 11.18 7.01
C ILE A 78 -15.83 11.18 7.84
N VAL A 79 -15.89 10.66 9.07
CA VAL A 79 -14.71 10.55 9.95
C VAL A 79 -13.65 9.64 9.32
N GLY A 80 -14.05 8.52 8.75
CA GLY A 80 -13.14 7.59 8.07
C GLY A 80 -12.50 8.18 6.83
N ALA A 81 -13.26 8.87 5.98
CA ALA A 81 -12.73 9.57 4.82
C ALA A 81 -11.74 10.68 5.21
N TYR A 82 -12.05 11.43 6.27
CA TYR A 82 -11.14 12.42 6.84
C TYR A 82 -9.86 11.76 7.37
N ALA A 83 -9.98 10.66 8.12
CA ALA A 83 -8.85 9.93 8.66
C ALA A 83 -7.97 9.36 7.54
N ALA A 84 -8.55 8.74 6.51
CA ALA A 84 -7.83 8.25 5.34
C ALA A 84 -7.05 9.39 4.64
N HIS A 85 -7.70 10.52 4.38
CA HIS A 85 -7.04 11.68 3.79
C HIS A 85 -5.86 12.18 4.64
N ARG A 86 -6.02 12.25 5.96
CA ARG A 86 -4.95 12.64 6.91
C ARG A 86 -3.82 11.61 6.95
N GLY A 87 -4.14 10.33 6.90
CA GLY A 87 -3.16 9.25 6.84
C GLY A 87 -2.30 9.33 5.58
N PHE A 88 -2.92 9.50 4.40
CA PHE A 88 -2.17 9.68 3.15
C PHE A 88 -1.33 10.95 3.14
N LYS A 89 -1.82 12.05 3.70
CA LYS A 89 -0.99 13.25 3.89
C LYS A 89 0.26 12.98 4.73
N ALA A 90 0.13 12.21 5.80
CA ALA A 90 1.27 11.85 6.64
C ALA A 90 2.26 10.93 5.91
N VAL A 91 1.76 9.98 5.09
CA VAL A 91 2.61 9.15 4.22
C VAL A 91 3.37 10.02 3.22
N LEU A 92 2.67 10.89 2.49
CA LEU A 92 3.29 11.78 1.50
C LEU A 92 4.34 12.69 2.13
N ALA A 93 4.04 13.29 3.28
CA ALA A 93 4.98 14.14 4.00
C ALA A 93 6.23 13.35 4.45
N GLY A 94 6.06 12.12 4.94
CA GLY A 94 7.16 11.25 5.32
C GLY A 94 8.03 10.84 4.14
N LEU A 95 7.44 10.50 3.00
CA LEU A 95 8.18 10.16 1.77
C LEU A 95 8.93 11.38 1.21
N THR A 96 8.31 12.57 1.20
CA THR A 96 8.97 13.81 0.79
C THR A 96 10.17 14.14 1.68
N PHE A 97 10.04 13.93 2.99
CA PHE A 97 11.14 14.11 3.95
C PHE A 97 12.30 13.16 3.71
N ILE A 98 12.03 11.90 3.36
CA ILE A 98 13.06 10.88 3.05
C ILE A 98 13.84 11.26 1.79
N HIS A 99 13.17 11.87 0.82
CA HIS A 99 13.80 12.27 -0.45
C HIS A 99 14.56 13.61 -0.38
N ASP A 100 14.55 14.26 0.80
CA ASP A 100 15.24 15.54 1.08
C ASP A 100 14.87 16.68 0.09
N GLU A 101 13.67 16.61 -0.50
CA GLU A 101 13.14 17.70 -1.32
C GLU A 101 12.27 18.63 -0.48
N THR A 102 12.47 19.94 -0.67
CA THR A 102 11.50 20.94 -0.17
C THR A 102 10.18 20.76 -0.91
N ASP A 103 9.08 20.70 -0.15
CA ASP A 103 7.74 20.57 -0.70
C ASP A 103 7.46 21.67 -1.74
N GLN A 104 7.57 21.32 -3.01
CA GLN A 104 7.30 22.20 -4.14
C GLN A 104 5.80 22.33 -4.42
N HIS A 105 4.97 21.56 -3.69
CA HIS A 105 3.54 21.58 -3.84
C HIS A 105 2.94 22.63 -2.90
N GLY A 106 2.31 23.67 -3.45
CA GLY A 106 1.50 24.58 -2.64
C GLY A 106 0.38 23.81 -1.91
N PHE A 107 -0.11 24.39 -0.81
CA PHE A 107 -1.11 23.78 0.09
C PHE A 107 -2.27 23.06 -0.63
N PHE A 108 -2.81 23.65 -1.69
CA PHE A 108 -3.92 23.04 -2.46
C PHE A 108 -3.49 21.80 -3.24
N ARG A 109 -2.33 21.84 -3.90
CA ARG A 109 -1.82 20.70 -4.68
C ARG A 109 -1.51 19.52 -3.80
N PHE A 110 -0.91 19.74 -2.64
CA PHE A 110 -0.59 18.68 -1.68
C PHE A 110 -1.87 18.00 -1.14
N ASN A 111 -2.90 18.80 -0.78
CA ASN A 111 -4.17 18.24 -0.32
C ASN A 111 -4.89 17.46 -1.44
N LEU A 112 -4.90 18.00 -2.66
CA LEU A 112 -5.49 17.33 -3.81
C LEU A 112 -4.75 16.02 -4.14
N LEU A 113 -3.42 16.02 -4.11
CA LEU A 113 -2.61 14.82 -4.32
C LEU A 113 -2.93 13.74 -3.28
N ALA A 114 -2.99 14.09 -1.99
CA ALA A 114 -3.35 13.17 -0.94
C ALA A 114 -4.76 12.57 -1.15
N PHE A 115 -5.72 13.37 -1.62
CA PHE A 115 -7.06 12.91 -1.93
C PHE A 115 -7.07 11.95 -3.14
N ILE A 116 -6.35 12.28 -4.20
CA ILE A 116 -6.22 11.40 -5.38
C ILE A 116 -5.57 10.07 -4.99
N VAL A 117 -4.47 10.10 -4.20
CA VAL A 117 -3.80 8.89 -3.73
C VAL A 117 -4.73 8.03 -2.87
N ALA A 118 -5.53 8.65 -2.00
CA ALA A 118 -6.52 7.92 -1.19
C ALA A 118 -7.57 7.21 -2.07
N ILE A 119 -8.09 7.89 -3.09
CA ILE A 119 -9.05 7.29 -4.04
C ILE A 119 -8.39 6.17 -4.84
N CYS A 120 -7.19 6.40 -5.38
CA CYS A 120 -6.46 5.39 -6.14
C CYS A 120 -6.15 4.15 -5.28
N ALA A 121 -5.75 4.34 -4.03
CA ALA A 121 -5.53 3.24 -3.10
C ALA A 121 -6.82 2.46 -2.82
N PHE A 122 -7.94 3.15 -2.61
CA PHE A 122 -9.24 2.52 -2.42
C PHE A 122 -9.68 1.71 -3.66
N VAL A 123 -9.57 2.30 -4.85
CA VAL A 123 -9.90 1.61 -6.11
C VAL A 123 -9.01 0.38 -6.32
N LEU A 124 -7.70 0.52 -6.12
CA LEU A 124 -6.76 -0.59 -6.24
C LEU A 124 -7.11 -1.71 -5.26
N MET A 125 -7.39 -1.38 -4.00
CA MET A 125 -7.77 -2.35 -2.98
C MET A 125 -9.06 -3.07 -3.34
N THR A 126 -10.05 -2.35 -3.88
CA THR A 126 -11.31 -2.94 -4.36
C THR A 126 -11.07 -3.88 -5.55
N VAL A 127 -10.22 -3.51 -6.50
CA VAL A 127 -9.88 -4.35 -7.66
C VAL A 127 -9.13 -5.61 -7.23
N VAL A 128 -8.14 -5.49 -6.35
CA VAL A 128 -7.38 -6.64 -5.82
C VAL A 128 -8.30 -7.57 -5.03
N SER A 129 -9.14 -7.02 -4.16
CA SER A 129 -10.14 -7.81 -3.42
C SER A 129 -11.11 -8.53 -4.35
N GLY A 130 -11.54 -7.89 -5.44
CA GLY A 130 -12.38 -8.50 -6.46
C GLY A 130 -11.68 -9.63 -7.21
N ALA A 131 -10.39 -9.48 -7.53
CA ALA A 131 -9.60 -10.52 -8.17
C ALA A 131 -9.45 -11.75 -7.26
N VAL A 132 -9.09 -11.52 -5.98
CA VAL A 132 -9.00 -12.60 -4.98
C VAL A 132 -10.33 -13.35 -4.83
N LEU A 133 -11.44 -12.61 -4.74
CA LEU A 133 -12.77 -13.23 -4.68
C LEU A 133 -13.08 -14.08 -5.92
N THR A 134 -12.80 -13.56 -7.11
CA THR A 134 -13.05 -14.28 -8.36
C THR A 134 -12.30 -15.62 -8.36
N ILE A 135 -11.05 -15.64 -7.90
CA ILE A 135 -10.25 -16.86 -7.80
C ILE A 135 -10.85 -17.83 -6.80
N ARG A 136 -11.29 -17.37 -5.62
CA ARG A 136 -11.96 -18.22 -4.62
C ARG A 136 -13.21 -18.89 -5.19
N LEU A 137 -14.08 -18.13 -5.86
CA LEU A 137 -15.28 -18.65 -6.50
C LEU A 137 -14.95 -19.64 -7.62
N MET A 138 -13.89 -19.43 -8.40
CA MET A 138 -13.44 -20.39 -9.42
C MET A 138 -12.92 -21.68 -8.81
N HIS A 139 -12.24 -21.64 -7.67
CA HIS A 139 -11.81 -22.86 -6.95
C HIS A 139 -13.02 -23.70 -6.47
N GLU A 140 -14.08 -23.05 -6.01
CA GLU A 140 -15.30 -23.77 -5.59
C GLU A 140 -16.04 -24.44 -6.76
N THR A 141 -15.97 -23.87 -7.97
CA THR A 141 -16.62 -24.41 -9.18
C THR A 141 -15.77 -25.43 -9.95
N GLN A 142 -14.57 -25.77 -9.49
CA GLN A 142 -13.59 -26.65 -10.17
C GLN A 142 -13.18 -26.17 -11.58
N GLU A 143 -13.36 -24.91 -11.92
CA GLU A 143 -12.95 -24.35 -13.22
C GLU A 143 -11.47 -23.85 -13.21
N THR A 144 -10.64 -24.36 -12.31
CA THR A 144 -9.27 -23.87 -12.09
C THR A 144 -8.21 -24.55 -12.94
N GLU A 145 -8.53 -25.64 -13.67
CA GLU A 145 -7.52 -26.40 -14.45
C GLU A 145 -6.64 -25.53 -15.38
N THR A 146 -7.22 -24.47 -15.95
CA THR A 146 -6.48 -23.54 -16.82
C THR A 146 -5.59 -22.58 -16.04
N LEU A 147 -5.98 -22.17 -14.83
CA LEU A 147 -5.21 -21.27 -13.97
C LEU A 147 -4.09 -21.99 -13.24
N GLU A 148 -4.34 -23.24 -12.81
CA GLU A 148 -3.33 -24.12 -12.20
C GLU A 148 -2.17 -24.37 -13.17
N GLY A 149 -2.46 -24.62 -14.44
CA GLY A 149 -1.46 -24.81 -15.48
C GLY A 149 -0.55 -23.56 -15.70
N LEU A 150 -1.02 -22.37 -15.32
CA LEU A 150 -0.29 -21.12 -15.42
C LEU A 150 0.31 -20.65 -14.07
N GLY A 151 0.00 -21.35 -12.96
CA GLY A 151 0.40 -20.95 -11.61
C GLY A 151 -0.28 -19.65 -11.14
N LEU A 152 -1.41 -19.29 -11.73
CA LEU A 152 -2.18 -18.08 -11.46
C LEU A 152 -3.34 -18.30 -10.46
N ASP A 153 -3.42 -19.48 -9.89
CA ASP A 153 -4.45 -19.92 -8.96
C ASP A 153 -4.27 -19.40 -7.53
N SER A 154 -3.08 -18.87 -7.19
CA SER A 154 -2.78 -18.41 -5.84
C SER A 154 -3.35 -17.01 -5.55
N GLU A 155 -4.27 -16.92 -4.61
CA GLU A 155 -4.82 -15.65 -4.09
C GLU A 155 -3.72 -14.71 -3.57
N TRP A 156 -2.72 -15.28 -2.90
CA TRP A 156 -1.59 -14.54 -2.34
C TRP A 156 -0.73 -13.87 -3.42
N MET A 157 -0.62 -14.49 -4.58
CA MET A 157 0.11 -13.92 -5.70
C MET A 157 -0.58 -12.64 -6.20
N TRP A 158 -1.90 -12.64 -6.34
CA TRP A 158 -2.66 -11.46 -6.77
C TRP A 158 -2.65 -10.35 -5.73
N ALA A 159 -2.77 -10.71 -4.45
CA ALA A 159 -2.64 -9.75 -3.35
C ALA A 159 -1.24 -9.10 -3.34
N PHE A 160 -0.19 -9.91 -3.48
CA PHE A 160 1.19 -9.42 -3.55
C PHE A 160 1.44 -8.56 -4.80
N ALA A 161 0.95 -8.99 -5.96
CA ALA A 161 1.07 -8.23 -7.20
C ALA A 161 0.35 -6.86 -7.09
N GLY A 162 -0.86 -6.84 -6.55
CA GLY A 162 -1.59 -5.60 -6.27
C GLY A 162 -0.84 -4.67 -5.32
N LEU A 163 -0.24 -5.22 -4.27
CA LEU A 163 0.59 -4.47 -3.33
C LEU A 163 1.82 -3.85 -4.02
N VAL A 164 2.55 -4.63 -4.81
CA VAL A 164 3.71 -4.14 -5.59
C VAL A 164 3.29 -3.04 -6.55
N ILE A 165 2.20 -3.22 -7.28
CA ILE A 165 1.68 -2.21 -8.21
C ILE A 165 1.32 -0.93 -7.46
N GLY A 166 0.59 -1.03 -6.35
CA GLY A 166 0.17 0.12 -5.55
C GLY A 166 1.34 0.92 -5.00
N LEU A 167 2.34 0.24 -4.43
CA LEU A 167 3.54 0.87 -3.90
C LEU A 167 4.42 1.48 -5.00
N THR A 168 4.55 0.79 -6.14
CA THR A 168 5.27 1.32 -7.31
C THR A 168 4.63 2.62 -7.82
N LEU A 169 3.30 2.66 -7.92
CA LEU A 169 2.57 3.86 -8.33
C LEU A 169 2.69 4.97 -7.27
N LEU A 170 2.61 4.62 -5.99
CA LEU A 170 2.81 5.55 -4.89
C LEU A 170 4.19 6.22 -4.99
N TYR A 171 5.28 5.46 -5.11
CA TYR A 171 6.63 6.03 -5.19
C TYR A 171 6.86 6.81 -6.47
N ARG A 172 6.26 6.40 -7.58
CA ARG A 172 6.43 7.09 -8.86
C ARG A 172 5.69 8.43 -8.96
N PHE A 173 4.48 8.51 -8.41
CA PHE A 173 3.58 9.64 -8.64
C PHE A 173 3.31 10.48 -7.40
N ALA A 174 3.46 9.92 -6.22
CA ALA A 174 3.09 10.57 -4.98
C ALA A 174 4.28 11.20 -4.23
N MET A 175 5.52 10.80 -4.56
CA MET A 175 6.71 11.48 -4.03
C MET A 175 6.86 12.83 -4.73
N ALA A 176 7.15 13.88 -3.96
CA ALA A 176 7.37 15.23 -4.48
C ALA A 176 8.74 15.28 -5.16
N HIS A 177 8.76 15.38 -6.49
CA HIS A 177 9.97 15.49 -7.28
C HIS A 177 9.85 16.61 -8.31
N SER A 178 10.94 17.28 -8.60
CA SER A 178 11.05 18.15 -9.77
C SER A 178 10.93 17.35 -11.08
N LYS A 179 11.36 16.08 -11.06
CA LYS A 179 11.20 15.11 -12.15
C LYS A 179 10.64 13.80 -11.59
N ARG A 180 9.78 13.11 -12.35
CA ARG A 180 9.19 11.82 -11.92
C ARG A 180 10.28 10.77 -11.71
N VAL A 181 10.19 10.01 -10.61
CA VAL A 181 11.08 8.89 -10.31
C VAL A 181 11.09 7.88 -11.48
N PRO A 182 12.25 7.40 -11.94
CA PRO A 182 12.31 6.42 -13.01
C PRO A 182 11.59 5.12 -12.64
N TRP A 183 10.96 4.46 -13.63
CA TRP A 183 10.21 3.21 -13.40
C TRP A 183 11.04 2.14 -12.70
N ARG A 184 12.32 2.00 -13.05
CA ARG A 184 13.22 1.01 -12.44
C ARG A 184 13.38 1.23 -10.93
N ALA A 185 13.53 2.49 -10.50
CA ALA A 185 13.65 2.84 -9.10
C ALA A 185 12.31 2.63 -8.35
N SER A 186 11.19 3.07 -8.94
CA SER A 186 9.86 2.89 -8.34
C SER A 186 9.47 1.41 -8.19
N ILE A 187 9.78 0.57 -9.20
CA ILE A 187 9.52 -0.87 -9.13
C ILE A 187 10.42 -1.52 -8.07
N GLY A 188 11.72 -1.18 -8.05
CA GLY A 188 12.65 -1.71 -7.04
C GLY A 188 12.22 -1.38 -5.62
N GLY A 189 11.83 -0.12 -5.37
CA GLY A 189 11.25 0.30 -4.10
C GLY A 189 9.93 -0.39 -3.77
N GLY A 190 9.03 -0.53 -4.77
CA GLY A 190 7.73 -1.21 -4.61
C GLY A 190 7.86 -2.68 -4.24
N VAL A 191 8.72 -3.42 -4.94
CA VAL A 191 9.02 -4.83 -4.64
C VAL A 191 9.68 -4.95 -3.27
N GLY A 192 10.69 -4.12 -2.98
CA GLY A 192 11.37 -4.13 -1.68
C GLY A 192 10.40 -3.85 -0.52
N ALA A 193 9.53 -2.86 -0.67
CA ALA A 193 8.50 -2.57 0.33
C ALA A 193 7.51 -3.72 0.50
N ALA A 194 7.04 -4.35 -0.59
CA ALA A 194 6.11 -5.48 -0.51
C ALA A 194 6.72 -6.67 0.23
N ILE A 195 7.99 -6.98 -0.02
CA ILE A 195 8.73 -8.02 0.72
C ILE A 195 8.84 -7.66 2.20
N LEU A 196 9.22 -6.41 2.50
CA LEU A 196 9.33 -5.94 3.89
C LEU A 196 7.99 -5.93 4.62
N LEU A 197 6.89 -5.59 3.93
CA LEU A 197 5.52 -5.66 4.46
C LEU A 197 5.15 -7.11 4.84
N ALA A 198 5.42 -8.06 3.94
CA ALA A 198 5.18 -9.48 4.21
C ALA A 198 6.00 -9.98 5.40
N LEU A 199 7.29 -9.62 5.45
CA LEU A 199 8.18 -9.97 6.56
C LEU A 199 7.75 -9.31 7.88
N ALA A 200 7.36 -8.03 7.85
CA ALA A 200 6.88 -7.32 9.03
C ALA A 200 5.58 -7.93 9.56
N SER A 201 4.65 -8.30 8.67
CA SER A 201 3.40 -8.96 9.06
C SER A 201 3.66 -10.34 9.66
N TRP A 202 4.54 -11.15 9.04
CA TRP A 202 4.94 -12.44 9.58
C TRP A 202 5.65 -12.31 10.94
N ALA A 203 6.62 -11.40 11.05
CA ALA A 203 7.36 -11.19 12.28
C ALA A 203 6.44 -10.69 13.41
N CYS A 204 5.48 -9.82 13.09
CA CYS A 204 4.48 -9.35 14.06
C CYS A 204 3.59 -10.50 14.54
N ALA A 205 3.15 -11.39 13.66
CA ALA A 205 2.36 -12.57 14.02
C ALA A 205 3.15 -13.47 15.00
N VAL A 206 4.40 -13.81 14.65
CA VAL A 206 5.28 -14.61 15.52
C VAL A 206 5.54 -13.93 16.88
N TYR A 207 5.76 -12.61 16.87
CA TYR A 207 5.96 -11.84 18.11
C TYR A 207 4.74 -11.89 19.04
N VAL A 208 3.54 -11.72 18.46
CA VAL A 208 2.30 -11.75 19.24
C VAL A 208 2.01 -13.15 19.79
N ASP A 209 2.23 -14.19 18.99
CA ASP A 209 1.92 -15.57 19.37
C ASP A 209 2.90 -16.12 20.42
N GLN A 210 4.18 -15.72 20.37
CA GLN A 210 5.23 -16.31 21.21
C GLN A 210 5.67 -15.47 22.39
N VAL A 211 5.57 -14.14 22.29
CA VAL A 211 6.20 -13.23 23.27
C VAL A 211 5.19 -12.52 24.15
N VAL A 212 3.97 -12.32 23.67
CA VAL A 212 3.05 -11.39 24.33
C VAL A 212 1.71 -12.04 24.68
N GLU A 213 1.53 -12.39 25.94
CA GLU A 213 0.21 -12.69 26.51
C GLU A 213 -0.58 -11.39 26.80
N LEU A 214 -0.78 -10.54 25.77
CA LEU A 214 -1.45 -9.26 25.91
C LEU A 214 -2.91 -9.39 26.36
N GLY A 215 -3.57 -10.47 25.97
CA GLY A 215 -4.96 -10.73 26.36
C GLY A 215 -5.14 -10.89 27.87
N ALA A 216 -4.18 -11.51 28.55
CA ALA A 216 -4.21 -11.71 29.99
C ALA A 216 -4.02 -10.40 30.79
N THR A 217 -3.20 -9.48 30.23
CA THR A 217 -2.83 -8.23 30.95
C THR A 217 -3.72 -7.05 30.58
N TYR A 218 -4.10 -6.91 29.29
CA TYR A 218 -4.78 -5.73 28.76
C TYR A 218 -6.21 -5.99 28.25
N GLY A 219 -6.70 -7.24 28.29
CA GLY A 219 -8.05 -7.59 27.81
C GLY A 219 -8.29 -7.14 26.37
N SER A 220 -9.45 -6.53 26.10
CA SER A 220 -9.81 -6.03 24.75
C SER A 220 -8.90 -4.91 24.22
N VAL A 221 -8.24 -4.15 25.08
CA VAL A 221 -7.29 -3.09 24.70
C VAL A 221 -6.03 -3.71 24.09
N GLY A 222 -5.65 -4.93 24.50
CA GLY A 222 -4.52 -5.65 23.92
C GLY A 222 -4.61 -5.82 22.40
N ALA A 223 -5.80 -6.11 21.88
CA ALA A 223 -6.02 -6.25 20.45
C ALA A 223 -5.76 -4.94 19.66
N VAL A 224 -6.15 -3.79 20.21
CA VAL A 224 -5.88 -2.47 19.62
C VAL A 224 -4.38 -2.18 19.63
N VAL A 225 -3.69 -2.51 20.71
CA VAL A 225 -2.23 -2.33 20.83
C VAL A 225 -1.50 -3.20 19.81
N VAL A 226 -1.86 -4.48 19.68
CA VAL A 226 -1.29 -5.38 18.67
C VAL A 226 -1.49 -4.82 17.26
N PHE A 227 -2.69 -4.36 16.97
CA PHE A 227 -3.00 -3.80 15.65
C PHE A 227 -2.20 -2.52 15.36
N LEU A 228 -2.00 -1.66 16.34
CA LEU A 228 -1.14 -0.47 16.20
C LEU A 228 0.33 -0.84 15.99
N ILE A 229 0.84 -1.85 16.68
CA ILE A 229 2.21 -2.35 16.49
C ILE A 229 2.36 -2.87 15.05
N TRP A 230 1.42 -3.71 14.61
CA TRP A 230 1.40 -4.24 13.24
C TRP A 230 1.34 -3.12 12.19
N LEU A 231 0.46 -2.13 12.36
CA LEU A 231 0.40 -0.96 11.49
C LEU A 231 1.72 -0.20 11.48
N SER A 232 2.33 0.03 12.63
CA SER A 232 3.61 0.76 12.72
C SER A 232 4.74 0.06 12.00
N TRP A 233 4.81 -1.27 12.06
CA TRP A 233 5.83 -2.06 11.35
C TRP A 233 5.59 -2.01 9.84
N ASN A 234 4.33 -2.13 9.41
CA ASN A 234 3.97 -2.02 7.99
C ASN A 234 4.23 -0.61 7.43
N VAL A 235 3.93 0.44 8.19
CA VAL A 235 4.23 1.83 7.78
C VAL A 235 5.74 2.05 7.66
N ASN A 236 6.55 1.50 8.57
CA ASN A 236 8.01 1.54 8.44
C ASN A 236 8.47 0.84 7.16
N ALA A 237 7.91 -0.32 6.80
CA ALA A 237 8.24 -1.03 5.57
C ALA A 237 7.95 -0.17 4.32
N VAL A 238 6.83 0.56 4.30
CA VAL A 238 6.51 1.51 3.21
C VAL A 238 7.56 2.62 3.14
N PHE A 239 7.98 3.20 4.25
CA PHE A 239 9.02 4.24 4.24
C PHE A 239 10.38 3.72 3.83
N PHE A 240 10.77 2.51 4.25
CA PHE A 240 11.99 1.87 3.77
C PHE A 240 11.98 1.61 2.26
N GLY A 241 10.85 1.18 1.71
CA GLY A 241 10.70 1.05 0.25
C GLY A 241 10.83 2.38 -0.49
N GLY A 242 10.31 3.47 0.08
CA GLY A 242 10.52 4.81 -0.44
C GLY A 242 11.99 5.23 -0.42
N ALA A 243 12.70 4.98 0.69
CA ALA A 243 14.13 5.21 0.79
C ALA A 243 14.92 4.38 -0.24
N LEU A 244 14.57 3.11 -0.41
CA LEU A 244 15.18 2.23 -1.41
C LEU A 244 14.95 2.75 -2.84
N ALA A 245 13.75 3.25 -3.16
CA ALA A 245 13.46 3.86 -4.45
C ALA A 245 14.35 5.08 -4.70
N THR A 246 14.55 5.93 -3.70
CA THR A 246 15.43 7.09 -3.75
C THR A 246 16.89 6.70 -3.99
N GLU A 247 17.42 5.73 -3.26
CA GLU A 247 18.79 5.23 -3.43
C GLU A 247 19.03 4.64 -4.83
N ILE A 248 18.07 3.84 -5.34
CA ILE A 248 18.15 3.30 -6.71
C ILE A 248 18.13 4.44 -7.74
N GLU A 249 17.34 5.48 -7.54
CA GLU A 249 17.29 6.65 -8.42
C GLU A 249 18.64 7.36 -8.46
N ILE A 250 19.25 7.64 -7.31
CA ILE A 250 20.55 8.26 -7.19
C ILE A 250 21.62 7.43 -7.92
N ALA A 251 21.68 6.14 -7.66
CA ALA A 251 22.61 5.23 -8.31
C ALA A 251 22.44 5.20 -9.85
N LEU A 252 21.20 5.24 -10.35
CA LEU A 252 20.93 5.30 -11.79
C LEU A 252 21.38 6.63 -12.40
N HIS A 253 21.26 7.74 -11.69
CA HIS A 253 21.74 9.04 -12.15
C HIS A 253 23.27 9.12 -12.18
N GLU A 254 23.94 8.59 -11.18
CA GLU A 254 25.41 8.53 -11.14
C GLU A 254 25.95 7.65 -12.27
N TYR A 255 25.35 6.48 -12.48
CA TYR A 255 25.75 5.59 -13.57
C TYR A 255 25.60 6.25 -14.95
N ARG A 256 24.50 6.97 -15.18
CA ARG A 256 24.31 7.70 -16.46
C ARG A 256 25.36 8.80 -16.64
N ARG A 257 25.63 9.59 -15.61
CA ARG A 257 26.66 10.64 -15.67
C ARG A 257 28.03 10.05 -15.99
N ALA A 258 28.40 8.93 -15.35
CA ALA A 258 29.69 8.29 -15.62
C ALA A 258 29.79 7.82 -17.07
N ASN A 259 28.71 7.27 -17.66
CA ASN A 259 28.69 6.86 -19.06
C ASN A 259 28.76 8.07 -20.02
N ASP A 260 28.02 9.15 -19.74
CA ASP A 260 28.05 10.37 -20.55
C ASP A 260 29.44 10.99 -20.57
N PHE A 261 30.18 10.97 -19.45
CA PHE A 261 31.57 11.42 -19.39
C PHE A 261 32.50 10.51 -20.19
N ALA A 262 32.36 9.19 -20.09
CA ALA A 262 33.18 8.24 -20.84
C ALA A 262 32.95 8.35 -22.35
N GLU A 263 31.72 8.56 -22.80
CA GLU A 263 31.39 8.79 -24.22
C GLU A 263 31.99 10.11 -24.71
N ALA A 264 31.88 11.20 -23.94
CA ALA A 264 32.46 12.49 -24.31
C ALA A 264 34.00 12.44 -24.40
N GLU A 265 34.66 11.70 -23.48
CA GLU A 265 36.12 11.50 -23.52
C GLU A 265 36.55 10.71 -24.76
N SER A 266 35.79 9.64 -25.10
CA SER A 266 36.01 8.83 -26.30
C SER A 266 35.86 9.65 -27.57
N GLU A 267 34.83 10.50 -27.69
CA GLU A 267 34.60 11.37 -28.85
C GLU A 267 35.71 12.43 -28.96
N ALA A 268 36.16 13.00 -27.84
CA ALA A 268 37.27 13.96 -27.83
C ALA A 268 38.59 13.32 -28.34
N ASP A 269 38.87 12.09 -27.91
CA ASP A 269 40.08 11.36 -28.34
C ASP A 269 40.04 11.01 -29.83
N LEU A 270 38.87 10.61 -30.33
CA LEU A 270 38.67 10.37 -31.78
C LEU A 270 38.86 11.66 -32.58
N SER A 271 38.38 12.80 -32.14
CA SER A 271 38.51 14.09 -32.80
C SER A 271 39.98 14.61 -32.86
N LEU A 272 40.77 14.22 -31.87
CA LEU A 272 42.19 14.54 -31.82
C LEU A 272 43.04 13.61 -32.70
N SER A 273 42.55 12.41 -32.94
CA SER A 273 43.26 11.41 -33.78
C SER A 273 43.02 11.60 -35.28
N GLU A 274 42.05 12.42 -35.69
CA GLU A 274 41.87 12.75 -37.12
C GLU A 274 43.04 13.64 -37.62
N PRO A 275 43.73 13.20 -38.72
CA PRO A 275 44.84 14.02 -39.27
C PRO A 275 44.25 15.31 -39.83
N ARG A 276 44.65 16.44 -39.22
CA ARG A 276 44.35 17.77 -39.75
C ARG A 276 44.98 17.88 -41.16
N HIS A 277 44.20 17.75 -42.18
CA HIS A 277 44.62 18.10 -43.52
C HIS A 277 44.81 19.60 -43.60
N PHE A 278 46.04 20.05 -43.38
CA PHE A 278 46.44 21.41 -43.72
C PHE A 278 46.62 21.48 -45.23
N TRP A 279 45.76 22.21 -45.88
CA TRP A 279 45.93 22.68 -47.26
C TRP A 279 46.64 24.04 -47.28
#